data_ec91fbe09a99780147746aff789de8d1
#
_entry.id   ec91fbe09a99780147746aff789de8d1
#
_cell.length_a   1.000
_cell.length_b   1.000
_cell.length_c   1.000
_cell.angle_alpha   90.00
_cell.angle_beta   90.00
_cell.angle_gamma   90.00
#
_symmetry.space_group_name_H-M   'P 1'
#
loop_
_entity.id
_entity.type
_entity.pdbx_description
1 polymer ?
#
loop_
_entity_poly.entity_id
_entity_poly.type
_entity_poly.pdbx_seq_one_letter_code
_entity_poly.pdbx_strand_id
1 'polypeptide(L)'
;MNVTRTIRKLVAVFTAVFSVLTISGNVIADDWSKLSEKKQTKLGLYMTAERAYKHTMDNMDEILFLDVRTPSELNYLGAATVMDAHVPFVFMDSTGWNDKKHRYLRAKNTKFVADVEARLKQKNLMKDSTVILMCRSGKRSATAVNTLADAGFTKVYSVVDGYEGDKAKDGENKGKRTVNGWKNSGLPWTYSLDRDLMYLTK
;
A
#
# COMPACT_ATOMS: atom_id res chain seq x y z
N MET A 1 -44.56 28.06 69.21
CA MET A 1 -44.36 28.96 68.11
C MET A 1 -43.18 28.46 67.31
N ASN A 2 -43.45 27.70 66.24
CA ASN A 2 -42.41 27.11 65.37
C ASN A 2 -42.51 27.75 63.99
N VAL A 3 -41.43 28.39 63.59
CA VAL A 3 -41.29 28.98 62.27
C VAL A 3 -40.46 28.03 61.43
N THR A 4 -41.12 27.32 60.55
CA THR A 4 -40.46 26.40 59.58
C THR A 4 -40.03 27.17 58.36
N ARG A 5 -38.71 27.33 58.15
CA ARG A 5 -38.10 27.96 56.97
C ARG A 5 -37.93 26.93 55.88
N THR A 6 -38.73 27.02 54.82
CA THR A 6 -38.60 26.20 53.63
C THR A 6 -37.49 26.79 52.72
N ILE A 7 -36.39 26.07 52.56
CA ILE A 7 -35.32 26.40 51.61
C ILE A 7 -35.65 25.73 50.26
N ARG A 8 -36.01 26.57 49.27
CA ARG A 8 -36.11 26.13 47.87
C ARG A 8 -34.70 26.03 47.27
N LYS A 9 -34.27 24.79 47.00
CA LYS A 9 -33.05 24.56 46.20
C LYS A 9 -33.37 24.74 44.70
N LEU A 10 -32.79 25.78 44.12
CA LEU A 10 -32.76 25.99 42.69
C LEU A 10 -31.72 25.03 42.12
N VAL A 11 -32.15 24.00 41.35
CA VAL A 11 -31.27 23.18 40.57
C VAL A 11 -31.11 23.81 39.20
N ALA A 12 -29.98 24.43 38.94
CA ALA A 12 -29.62 24.94 37.61
C ALA A 12 -29.09 23.76 36.77
N VAL A 13 -29.89 23.32 35.78
CA VAL A 13 -29.46 22.34 34.79
C VAL A 13 -28.62 23.07 33.76
N PHE A 14 -27.31 22.87 33.79
CA PHE A 14 -26.41 23.32 32.73
C PHE A 14 -26.45 22.33 31.60
N THR A 15 -27.18 22.63 30.54
CA THR A 15 -27.16 21.87 29.29
C THR A 15 -25.92 22.28 28.49
N ALA A 16 -24.85 21.53 28.61
CA ALA A 16 -23.67 21.69 27.74
C ALA A 16 -24.02 21.20 26.32
N VAL A 17 -24.23 22.15 25.40
CA VAL A 17 -24.35 21.86 23.98
C VAL A 17 -22.95 21.53 23.45
N PHE A 18 -22.65 20.24 23.29
CA PHE A 18 -21.46 19.78 22.58
C PHE A 18 -21.71 19.96 21.08
N SER A 19 -21.23 21.07 20.52
CA SER A 19 -21.17 21.26 19.07
C SER A 19 -20.11 20.31 18.52
N VAL A 20 -20.53 19.17 17.98
CA VAL A 20 -19.66 18.30 17.19
C VAL A 20 -19.38 19.01 15.87
N LEU A 21 -18.21 19.64 15.76
CA LEU A 21 -17.70 20.14 14.49
C LEU A 21 -17.35 18.91 13.64
N THR A 22 -18.26 18.50 12.77
CA THR A 22 -17.95 17.54 11.71
C THR A 22 -17.07 18.24 10.70
N ILE A 23 -15.75 18.06 10.83
CA ILE A 23 -14.81 18.43 9.76
C ILE A 23 -15.06 17.41 8.63
N SER A 24 -15.96 17.76 7.72
CA SER A 24 -16.08 17.09 6.43
C SER A 24 -14.83 17.41 5.62
N GLY A 25 -13.76 16.67 5.86
CA GLY A 25 -12.59 16.70 4.98
C GLY A 25 -13.05 16.26 3.60
N ASN A 26 -13.09 17.17 2.63
CA ASN A 26 -13.26 16.83 1.22
C ASN A 26 -12.13 15.86 0.86
N VAL A 27 -12.43 14.58 0.81
CA VAL A 27 -11.55 13.58 0.20
C VAL A 27 -11.57 13.87 -1.30
N ILE A 28 -10.61 14.66 -1.76
CA ILE A 28 -10.40 14.85 -3.21
C ILE A 28 -10.13 13.45 -3.76
N ALA A 29 -11.06 12.95 -4.57
CA ALA A 29 -10.86 11.70 -5.28
C ALA A 29 -9.69 11.88 -6.24
N ASP A 30 -8.68 10.99 -6.17
CA ASP A 30 -7.56 11.06 -7.10
C ASP A 30 -8.06 10.87 -8.53
N ASP A 31 -7.62 11.72 -9.43
CA ASP A 31 -7.92 11.61 -10.85
C ASP A 31 -6.98 10.56 -11.51
N TRP A 32 -7.46 9.31 -11.52
CA TRP A 32 -6.74 8.20 -12.15
C TRP A 32 -6.80 8.20 -13.68
N SER A 33 -7.56 9.11 -14.31
CA SER A 33 -7.66 9.22 -15.78
C SER A 33 -6.32 9.57 -16.43
N LYS A 34 -5.43 10.26 -15.69
CA LYS A 34 -4.09 10.64 -16.12
C LYS A 34 -3.02 9.58 -15.87
N LEU A 35 -3.42 8.43 -15.33
CA LEU A 35 -2.48 7.36 -15.06
C LEU A 35 -1.94 6.78 -16.37
N SER A 36 -0.61 6.66 -16.49
CA SER A 36 -0.01 6.11 -17.72
C SER A 36 -0.52 4.68 -17.95
N GLU A 37 -0.74 4.30 -19.22
CA GLU A 37 -1.17 2.97 -19.64
C GLU A 37 -0.44 1.82 -18.91
N LYS A 38 0.89 1.97 -18.70
CA LYS A 38 1.72 0.97 -18.03
C LYS A 38 1.43 0.81 -16.54
N LYS A 39 0.60 1.67 -15.96
CA LYS A 39 0.15 1.60 -14.56
C LYS A 39 -1.35 1.28 -14.46
N GLN A 40 -2.08 1.25 -15.58
CA GLN A 40 -3.50 0.89 -15.60
C GLN A 40 -3.70 -0.60 -15.34
N THR A 41 -4.82 -0.92 -14.67
CA THR A 41 -5.18 -2.29 -14.29
C THR A 41 -6.60 -2.62 -14.74
N LYS A 42 -6.88 -3.92 -14.97
CA LYS A 42 -8.20 -4.43 -15.32
C LYS A 42 -9.26 -4.09 -14.26
N LEU A 43 -8.86 -4.07 -12.99
CA LEU A 43 -9.76 -3.80 -11.87
C LEU A 43 -10.01 -2.30 -11.63
N GLY A 44 -9.17 -1.40 -12.17
CA GLY A 44 -9.30 0.03 -11.95
C GLY A 44 -9.11 0.49 -10.51
N LEU A 45 -8.50 -0.35 -9.66
CA LEU A 45 -8.32 -0.08 -8.23
C LEU A 45 -6.89 0.41 -7.96
N TYR A 46 -6.78 1.62 -7.43
CA TYR A 46 -5.50 2.31 -7.25
C TYR A 46 -5.41 3.00 -5.89
N MET A 47 -4.18 3.11 -5.37
CA MET A 47 -3.84 3.91 -4.19
C MET A 47 -2.51 4.61 -4.40
N THR A 48 -2.31 5.80 -3.78
CA THR A 48 -0.97 6.33 -3.53
C THR A 48 -0.33 5.58 -2.37
N ALA A 49 0.98 5.74 -2.17
CA ALA A 49 1.69 5.16 -1.03
C ALA A 49 1.09 5.61 0.31
N GLU A 50 0.74 6.90 0.45
CA GLU A 50 0.13 7.44 1.65
C GLU A 50 -1.25 6.83 1.94
N ARG A 51 -2.09 6.68 0.89
CA ARG A 51 -3.39 6.01 1.05
C ARG A 51 -3.25 4.53 1.38
N ALA A 52 -2.29 3.85 0.76
CA ALA A 52 -2.01 2.45 1.06
C ALA A 52 -1.56 2.29 2.53
N TYR A 53 -0.68 3.17 3.01
CA TYR A 53 -0.27 3.18 4.42
C TYR A 53 -1.47 3.39 5.35
N LYS A 54 -2.25 4.45 5.12
CA LYS A 54 -3.42 4.75 5.96
C LYS A 54 -4.42 3.59 5.95
N HIS A 55 -4.75 3.07 4.77
CA HIS A 55 -5.71 1.98 4.63
C HIS A 55 -5.23 0.70 5.33
N THR A 56 -3.92 0.41 5.25
CA THR A 56 -3.32 -0.71 5.96
C THR A 56 -3.42 -0.53 7.46
N MET A 57 -3.09 0.65 7.99
CA MET A 57 -3.15 0.92 9.44
C MET A 57 -4.57 0.85 10.00
N ASP A 58 -5.56 1.28 9.22
CA ASP A 58 -6.97 1.27 9.63
C ASP A 58 -7.61 -0.14 9.57
N ASN A 59 -7.01 -1.10 8.80
CA ASN A 59 -7.65 -2.40 8.50
C ASN A 59 -6.64 -3.56 8.51
N MET A 60 -5.67 -3.57 9.42
CA MET A 60 -4.52 -4.50 9.42
C MET A 60 -4.91 -5.98 9.30
N ASP A 61 -6.00 -6.41 9.94
CA ASP A 61 -6.43 -7.82 9.97
C ASP A 61 -7.29 -8.21 8.74
N GLU A 62 -7.82 -7.24 8.01
CA GLU A 62 -8.78 -7.45 6.91
C GLU A 62 -8.16 -7.37 5.51
N ILE A 63 -6.89 -6.97 5.42
CA ILE A 63 -6.19 -6.76 4.16
C ILE A 63 -4.88 -7.53 4.10
N LEU A 64 -4.39 -7.75 2.89
CA LEU A 64 -3.06 -8.30 2.64
C LEU A 64 -2.22 -7.28 1.86
N PHE A 65 -1.21 -6.68 2.51
CA PHE A 65 -0.29 -5.75 1.88
C PHE A 65 1.01 -6.43 1.48
N LEU A 66 1.28 -6.54 0.18
CA LEU A 66 2.43 -7.26 -0.38
C LEU A 66 3.41 -6.31 -1.09
N ASP A 67 4.69 -6.49 -0.79
CA ASP A 67 5.76 -5.97 -1.64
C ASP A 67 6.09 -6.99 -2.73
N VAL A 68 5.96 -6.58 -4.00
CA VAL A 68 6.19 -7.45 -5.16
C VAL A 68 7.50 -7.14 -5.90
N ARG A 69 8.42 -6.44 -5.24
CA ARG A 69 9.77 -6.16 -5.77
C ARG A 69 10.62 -7.43 -5.77
N THR A 70 11.82 -7.35 -6.32
CA THR A 70 12.78 -8.45 -6.25
C THR A 70 13.42 -8.52 -4.84
N PRO A 71 13.92 -9.69 -4.39
CA PRO A 71 14.65 -9.80 -3.12
C PRO A 71 15.81 -8.81 -3.01
N SER A 72 16.56 -8.60 -4.09
CA SER A 72 17.66 -7.62 -4.13
C SER A 72 17.19 -6.19 -3.88
N GLU A 73 16.02 -5.80 -4.42
CA GLU A 73 15.47 -4.46 -4.15
C GLU A 73 15.12 -4.27 -2.67
N LEU A 74 14.56 -5.27 -1.98
CA LEU A 74 14.31 -5.18 -0.54
C LEU A 74 15.61 -5.10 0.25
N ASN A 75 16.57 -5.95 -0.08
CA ASN A 75 17.85 -6.01 0.63
C ASN A 75 18.64 -4.68 0.57
N TYR A 76 18.65 -4.00 -0.59
CA TYR A 76 19.42 -2.79 -0.78
C TYR A 76 18.65 -1.48 -0.59
N LEU A 77 17.33 -1.49 -0.72
CA LEU A 77 16.50 -0.29 -0.62
C LEU A 77 15.66 -0.25 0.65
N GLY A 78 15.57 -1.37 1.37
CA GLY A 78 14.69 -1.53 2.52
C GLY A 78 13.25 -1.88 2.13
N ALA A 79 12.40 -2.04 3.14
CA ALA A 79 11.00 -2.42 3.01
C ALA A 79 10.09 -1.54 3.88
N ALA A 80 8.81 -1.40 3.48
CA ALA A 80 7.79 -0.78 4.31
C ALA A 80 7.56 -1.62 5.58
N THR A 81 7.53 -0.99 6.75
CA THR A 81 7.40 -1.72 8.03
C THR A 81 6.02 -2.35 8.22
N VAL A 82 5.03 -1.89 7.49
CA VAL A 82 3.64 -2.33 7.60
C VAL A 82 3.23 -3.37 6.55
N MET A 83 4.17 -3.84 5.71
CA MET A 83 3.85 -4.90 4.76
C MET A 83 3.65 -6.23 5.50
N ASP A 84 2.68 -7.00 5.05
CA ASP A 84 2.41 -8.35 5.58
C ASP A 84 3.38 -9.39 5.05
N ALA A 85 3.81 -9.25 3.79
CA ALA A 85 4.79 -10.18 3.22
C ALA A 85 5.44 -9.63 1.94
N HIS A 86 6.58 -10.22 1.62
CA HIS A 86 7.26 -10.10 0.33
C HIS A 86 6.89 -11.30 -0.56
N VAL A 87 6.30 -11.01 -1.74
CA VAL A 87 6.03 -12.02 -2.78
C VAL A 87 6.50 -11.46 -4.11
N PRO A 88 7.71 -11.77 -4.58
CA PRO A 88 8.27 -11.16 -5.78
C PRO A 88 7.48 -11.55 -7.02
N PHE A 89 7.07 -10.56 -7.81
CA PHE A 89 6.42 -10.81 -9.11
C PHE A 89 7.41 -11.26 -10.17
N VAL A 90 8.67 -10.81 -10.05
CA VAL A 90 9.77 -11.19 -10.91
C VAL A 90 11.05 -11.33 -10.10
N PHE A 91 11.95 -12.18 -10.56
CA PHE A 91 13.32 -12.28 -10.08
C PHE A 91 14.29 -11.58 -11.02
N MET A 92 15.44 -11.13 -10.53
CA MET A 92 16.55 -10.72 -11.37
C MET A 92 17.19 -11.97 -11.97
N ASP A 93 17.33 -11.99 -13.27
CA ASP A 93 18.07 -13.04 -13.98
C ASP A 93 19.44 -12.47 -14.36
N SER A 94 20.47 -12.91 -13.62
CA SER A 94 21.85 -12.45 -13.81
C SER A 94 22.57 -13.13 -14.99
N THR A 95 21.94 -14.13 -15.63
CA THR A 95 22.52 -14.85 -16.77
C THR A 95 22.31 -14.11 -18.10
N GLY A 96 21.43 -13.10 -18.14
CA GLY A 96 21.12 -12.38 -19.35
C GLY A 96 20.99 -10.86 -19.17
N TRP A 97 21.08 -10.15 -20.28
CA TRP A 97 21.06 -8.69 -20.35
C TRP A 97 19.95 -8.17 -21.26
N ASN A 98 19.36 -7.05 -20.91
CA ASN A 98 18.37 -6.34 -21.72
C ASN A 98 18.96 -5.03 -22.23
N ASP A 99 19.42 -5.01 -23.50
CA ASP A 99 20.09 -3.86 -24.10
C ASP A 99 19.20 -2.61 -24.14
N LYS A 100 17.90 -2.78 -24.47
CA LYS A 100 16.97 -1.63 -24.54
C LYS A 100 16.75 -0.93 -23.21
N LYS A 101 16.95 -1.62 -22.10
CA LYS A 101 16.69 -1.10 -20.75
C LYS A 101 17.95 -0.98 -19.90
N HIS A 102 19.10 -1.33 -20.46
CA HIS A 102 20.42 -1.31 -19.79
C HIS A 102 20.37 -1.94 -18.39
N ARG A 103 19.94 -3.21 -18.32
CA ARG A 103 19.81 -3.94 -17.05
C ARG A 103 19.77 -5.45 -17.27
N TYR A 104 19.99 -6.20 -16.21
CA TYR A 104 19.75 -7.65 -16.19
C TYR A 104 18.34 -8.02 -16.62
N LEU A 105 18.16 -9.19 -17.22
CA LEU A 105 16.86 -9.78 -17.50
C LEU A 105 16.05 -9.99 -16.22
N ARG A 106 14.80 -10.31 -16.39
CA ARG A 106 13.88 -10.64 -15.29
C ARG A 106 13.08 -11.88 -15.66
N ALA A 107 13.17 -12.89 -14.82
CA ALA A 107 12.32 -14.07 -14.88
C ALA A 107 11.01 -13.82 -14.11
N LYS A 108 9.87 -14.25 -14.67
CA LYS A 108 8.59 -14.19 -13.93
C LYS A 108 8.60 -15.21 -12.78
N ASN A 109 7.99 -14.86 -11.67
CA ASN A 109 7.63 -15.83 -10.65
C ASN A 109 6.40 -16.62 -11.15
N THR A 110 6.60 -17.83 -11.60
CA THR A 110 5.53 -18.71 -12.10
C THR A 110 4.59 -19.18 -10.99
N LYS A 111 5.01 -19.08 -9.73
CA LYS A 111 4.21 -19.44 -8.54
C LYS A 111 3.50 -18.23 -7.93
N PHE A 112 3.58 -17.04 -8.53
CA PHE A 112 3.11 -15.79 -7.92
C PHE A 112 1.68 -15.87 -7.38
N VAL A 113 0.74 -16.41 -8.14
CA VAL A 113 -0.67 -16.54 -7.70
C VAL A 113 -0.78 -17.47 -6.50
N ALA A 114 -0.17 -18.66 -6.57
CA ALA A 114 -0.18 -19.63 -5.47
C ALA A 114 0.49 -19.08 -4.20
N ASP A 115 1.57 -18.30 -4.36
CA ASP A 115 2.27 -17.67 -3.24
C ASP A 115 1.40 -16.61 -2.56
N VAL A 116 0.64 -15.81 -3.33
CA VAL A 116 -0.34 -14.84 -2.80
C VAL A 116 -1.48 -15.56 -2.08
N GLU A 117 -2.03 -16.63 -2.66
CA GLU A 117 -3.07 -17.45 -2.01
C GLU A 117 -2.58 -18.04 -0.67
N ALA A 118 -1.34 -18.49 -0.62
CA ALA A 118 -0.73 -18.98 0.61
C ALA A 118 -0.65 -17.89 1.70
N ARG A 119 -0.31 -16.64 1.32
CA ARG A 119 -0.28 -15.50 2.25
C ARG A 119 -1.68 -15.09 2.72
N LEU A 120 -2.69 -15.11 1.84
CA LEU A 120 -4.09 -14.91 2.25
C LEU A 120 -4.51 -15.94 3.29
N LYS A 121 -4.23 -17.23 3.03
CA LYS A 121 -4.56 -18.33 3.95
C LYS A 121 -3.89 -18.15 5.31
N GLN A 122 -2.64 -17.70 5.37
CA GLN A 122 -1.93 -17.42 6.62
C GLN A 122 -2.62 -16.34 7.47
N LYS A 123 -3.29 -15.37 6.83
CA LYS A 123 -4.08 -14.31 7.48
C LYS A 123 -5.58 -14.66 7.61
N ASN A 124 -6.01 -15.87 7.30
CA ASN A 124 -7.44 -16.25 7.22
C ASN A 124 -8.26 -15.37 6.29
N LEU A 125 -7.66 -14.86 5.22
CA LEU A 125 -8.29 -14.05 4.17
C LEU A 125 -8.62 -14.89 2.94
N MET A 126 -9.54 -14.36 2.11
CA MET A 126 -10.07 -15.02 0.90
C MET A 126 -9.70 -14.22 -0.37
N LYS A 127 -9.98 -14.76 -1.56
CA LYS A 127 -9.70 -14.06 -2.85
C LYS A 127 -10.47 -12.77 -3.05
N ASP A 128 -11.59 -12.58 -2.38
CA ASP A 128 -12.39 -11.36 -2.38
C ASP A 128 -12.00 -10.38 -1.28
N SER A 129 -11.04 -10.73 -0.43
CA SER A 129 -10.44 -9.82 0.54
C SER A 129 -9.58 -8.78 -0.17
N THR A 130 -9.37 -7.64 0.47
CA THR A 130 -8.54 -6.57 -0.08
C THR A 130 -7.05 -6.96 -0.11
N VAL A 131 -6.45 -6.89 -1.29
CA VAL A 131 -5.01 -7.07 -1.50
C VAL A 131 -4.39 -5.79 -2.03
N ILE A 132 -3.30 -5.33 -1.44
CA ILE A 132 -2.56 -4.15 -1.88
C ILE A 132 -1.19 -4.60 -2.38
N LEU A 133 -0.85 -4.23 -3.61
CA LEU A 133 0.43 -4.58 -4.23
C LEU A 133 1.30 -3.35 -4.43
N MET A 134 2.49 -3.36 -3.84
CA MET A 134 3.49 -2.32 -4.03
C MET A 134 4.72 -2.85 -4.75
N CYS A 135 5.14 -2.15 -5.80
CA CYS A 135 6.44 -2.37 -6.43
C CYS A 135 7.30 -1.10 -6.33
N ARG A 136 8.30 -0.95 -7.18
CA ARG A 136 9.19 0.21 -7.15
C ARG A 136 8.50 1.54 -7.50
N SER A 137 7.60 1.55 -8.52
CA SER A 137 6.96 2.77 -9.07
C SER A 137 5.65 2.49 -9.83
N GLY A 138 4.86 1.53 -9.38
CA GLY A 138 3.51 1.26 -9.88
C GLY A 138 3.39 0.35 -11.11
N LYS A 139 4.43 0.21 -11.95
CA LYS A 139 4.32 -0.54 -13.23
C LYS A 139 4.24 -2.06 -13.07
N ARG A 140 5.03 -2.64 -12.17
CA ARG A 140 5.02 -4.09 -11.91
C ARG A 140 3.79 -4.49 -11.09
N SER A 141 3.41 -3.66 -10.11
CA SER A 141 2.20 -3.88 -9.33
C SER A 141 0.96 -3.90 -10.23
N ALA A 142 0.87 -3.00 -11.21
CA ALA A 142 -0.23 -3.03 -12.19
C ALA A 142 -0.29 -4.35 -12.98
N THR A 143 0.86 -4.85 -13.47
CA THR A 143 0.91 -6.15 -14.14
C THR A 143 0.56 -7.30 -13.20
N ALA A 144 1.02 -7.24 -11.94
CA ALA A 144 0.72 -8.23 -10.92
C ALA A 144 -0.79 -8.24 -10.54
N VAL A 145 -1.41 -7.05 -10.42
CA VAL A 145 -2.87 -6.90 -10.25
C VAL A 145 -3.62 -7.61 -11.38
N ASN A 146 -3.23 -7.38 -12.64
CA ASN A 146 -3.88 -8.03 -13.78
C ASN A 146 -3.74 -9.56 -13.73
N THR A 147 -2.57 -10.07 -13.29
CA THR A 147 -2.36 -11.51 -13.10
C THR A 147 -3.29 -12.09 -12.03
N LEU A 148 -3.48 -11.39 -10.90
CA LEU A 148 -4.40 -11.83 -9.84
C LEU A 148 -5.87 -11.70 -10.29
N ALA A 149 -6.22 -10.64 -11.03
CA ALA A 149 -7.57 -10.48 -11.59
C ALA A 149 -7.92 -11.65 -12.52
N ASP A 150 -6.98 -12.09 -13.38
CA ASP A 150 -7.16 -13.25 -14.25
C ASP A 150 -7.30 -14.58 -13.46
N ALA A 151 -6.81 -14.61 -12.22
CA ALA A 151 -6.96 -15.73 -11.28
C ALA A 151 -8.21 -15.62 -10.38
N GLY A 152 -9.11 -14.65 -10.64
CA GLY A 152 -10.38 -14.48 -9.94
C GLY A 152 -10.34 -13.62 -8.68
N PHE A 153 -9.27 -12.87 -8.45
CA PHE A 153 -9.23 -11.87 -7.38
C PHE A 153 -10.01 -10.62 -7.81
N THR A 154 -10.80 -10.04 -6.92
CA THR A 154 -11.72 -8.93 -7.26
C THR A 154 -11.35 -7.60 -6.60
N LYS A 155 -10.59 -7.60 -5.51
CA LYS A 155 -10.25 -6.39 -4.74
C LYS A 155 -8.73 -6.24 -4.60
N VAL A 156 -8.04 -6.10 -5.75
CA VAL A 156 -6.58 -5.93 -5.76
C VAL A 156 -6.22 -4.50 -6.18
N TYR A 157 -5.56 -3.78 -5.30
CA TYR A 157 -5.13 -2.39 -5.50
C TYR A 157 -3.66 -2.33 -5.92
N SER A 158 -3.37 -1.46 -6.88
CA SER A 158 -1.99 -1.11 -7.24
C SER A 158 -1.56 0.17 -6.54
N VAL A 159 -0.44 0.15 -5.81
CA VAL A 159 0.22 1.38 -5.33
C VAL A 159 0.94 2.02 -6.52
N VAL A 160 0.34 3.11 -7.05
CA VAL A 160 0.70 3.69 -8.36
C VAL A 160 2.04 4.40 -8.39
N ASP A 161 2.49 4.91 -7.29
CA ASP A 161 3.79 5.56 -7.10
C ASP A 161 4.84 4.58 -6.51
N GLY A 162 4.41 3.53 -5.82
CA GLY A 162 5.25 2.45 -5.31
C GLY A 162 6.22 2.89 -4.20
N TYR A 163 7.28 2.13 -4.03
CA TYR A 163 8.24 2.31 -2.93
C TYR A 163 9.20 3.48 -3.13
N GLU A 164 9.80 3.62 -4.34
CA GLU A 164 10.78 4.66 -4.67
C GLU A 164 10.18 5.84 -5.45
N GLY A 165 8.97 5.71 -5.98
CA GLY A 165 8.33 6.76 -6.74
C GLY A 165 8.71 6.85 -8.21
N ASP A 166 8.22 7.91 -8.84
CA ASP A 166 8.50 8.26 -10.23
C ASP A 166 9.81 9.05 -10.34
N LYS A 167 10.38 9.02 -11.53
CA LYS A 167 11.58 9.82 -11.86
C LYS A 167 11.21 11.26 -12.12
N ALA A 168 12.00 12.19 -11.57
CA ALA A 168 11.93 13.59 -11.95
C ALA A 168 12.24 13.75 -13.45
N LYS A 169 11.46 14.60 -14.12
CA LYS A 169 11.56 14.84 -15.58
C LYS A 169 12.57 15.93 -15.92
N ASP A 170 12.82 16.83 -14.98
CA ASP A 170 13.63 18.04 -15.14
C ASP A 170 14.37 18.40 -13.83
N GLY A 171 15.09 19.53 -13.83
CA GLY A 171 15.86 20.04 -12.71
C GLY A 171 17.05 19.16 -12.31
N GLU A 172 17.68 19.45 -11.17
CA GLU A 172 18.84 18.74 -10.63
C GLU A 172 18.58 17.25 -10.36
N ASN A 173 17.33 16.90 -10.10
CA ASN A 173 16.91 15.54 -9.82
C ASN A 173 16.47 14.76 -11.07
N LYS A 174 16.66 15.31 -12.27
CA LYS A 174 16.29 14.64 -13.53
C LYS A 174 16.81 13.21 -13.58
N GLY A 175 15.89 12.26 -13.77
CA GLY A 175 16.18 10.82 -13.82
C GLY A 175 16.26 10.13 -12.47
N LYS A 176 16.35 10.86 -11.35
CA LYS A 176 16.29 10.31 -9.98
C LYS A 176 14.83 10.11 -9.54
N ARG A 177 14.61 9.18 -8.59
CA ARG A 177 13.26 8.90 -8.04
C ARG A 177 13.02 9.74 -6.80
N THR A 178 12.49 10.93 -7.00
CA THR A 178 12.30 11.94 -5.94
C THR A 178 10.94 12.63 -5.99
N VAL A 179 10.00 12.13 -6.81
CA VAL A 179 8.73 12.83 -7.06
C VAL A 179 7.65 12.45 -6.04
N ASN A 180 7.49 11.15 -5.79
CA ASN A 180 6.45 10.56 -4.96
C ASN A 180 6.90 9.17 -4.48
N GLY A 181 6.01 8.39 -3.89
CA GLY A 181 6.28 7.02 -3.43
C GLY A 181 6.63 6.94 -1.95
N TRP A 182 6.61 5.71 -1.42
CA TRP A 182 6.69 5.41 0.00
C TRP A 182 7.83 6.15 0.74
N LYS A 183 9.05 6.01 0.22
CA LYS A 183 10.23 6.64 0.86
C LYS A 183 10.21 8.15 0.80
N ASN A 184 9.81 8.73 -0.34
CA ASN A 184 9.81 10.18 -0.52
C ASN A 184 8.66 10.86 0.25
N SER A 185 7.58 10.14 0.53
CA SER A 185 6.48 10.59 1.40
C SER A 185 6.82 10.46 2.90
N GLY A 186 8.04 10.02 3.26
CA GLY A 186 8.47 9.89 4.66
C GLY A 186 7.73 8.79 5.44
N LEU A 187 7.10 7.83 4.75
CA LEU A 187 6.37 6.74 5.39
C LEU A 187 7.34 5.74 6.04
N PRO A 188 6.91 4.99 7.08
CA PRO A 188 7.78 4.11 7.84
C PRO A 188 8.39 2.98 7.00
N TRP A 189 9.70 2.81 7.06
CA TRP A 189 10.44 1.77 6.37
C TRP A 189 11.72 1.38 7.14
N THR A 190 12.31 0.23 6.80
CA THR A 190 13.50 -0.31 7.46
C THR A 190 14.41 -1.05 6.49
N TYR A 191 15.71 -1.12 6.80
CA TYR A 191 16.65 -2.05 6.17
C TYR A 191 16.70 -3.41 6.89
N SER A 192 16.22 -3.48 8.14
CA SER A 192 16.17 -4.74 8.91
C SER A 192 14.94 -5.52 8.47
N LEU A 193 15.17 -6.54 7.66
CA LEU A 193 14.09 -7.36 7.11
C LEU A 193 13.72 -8.48 8.10
N ASP A 194 12.42 -8.65 8.34
CA ASP A 194 11.90 -9.78 9.10
C ASP A 194 11.86 -11.04 8.21
N ARG A 195 12.58 -12.08 8.62
CA ARG A 195 12.69 -13.34 7.87
C ARG A 195 11.34 -13.98 7.53
N ASP A 196 10.38 -13.93 8.45
CA ASP A 196 9.09 -14.61 8.30
C ASP A 196 8.20 -13.92 7.26
N LEU A 197 8.45 -12.64 7.01
CA LEU A 197 7.77 -11.87 5.95
C LEU A 197 8.43 -12.05 4.59
N MET A 198 9.68 -12.52 4.53
CA MET A 198 10.43 -12.61 3.28
C MET A 198 10.06 -13.84 2.45
N TYR A 199 10.25 -13.70 1.15
CA TYR A 199 10.17 -14.81 0.19
C TYR A 199 11.49 -15.56 0.15
N LEU A 200 11.54 -16.75 0.70
CA LEU A 200 12.70 -17.63 0.66
C LEU A 200 12.43 -18.77 -0.31
N THR A 201 13.28 -18.92 -1.33
CA THR A 201 13.30 -20.10 -2.19
C THR A 201 13.91 -21.27 -1.41
N LYS A 202 13.16 -22.37 -1.31
CA LYS A 202 13.68 -23.64 -0.78
C LYS A 202 14.49 -24.35 -1.87
#